data_f4192e5c0e9180a997555b725ab78ab9
#
_entry.id   f4192e5c0e9180a997555b725ab78ab9
#
_cell.length_a   1.000
_cell.length_b   1.000
_cell.length_c   1.000
_cell.angle_alpha   90.00
_cell.angle_beta   90.00
_cell.angle_gamma   90.00
#
_symmetry.space_group_name_H-M   'P 1'
#
loop_
_entity.id
_entity.type
_entity.pdbx_description
1 polymer ?
#
loop_
_entity_poly.entity_id
_entity_poly.type
_entity_poly.pdbx_seq_one_letter_code
_entity_poly.pdbx_strand_id
1 'polypeptide(L)'
;MTKNNRPMRRLRVAQTFLNSPKLFTVNFFAMTTITSIKNPLIKQIAAYQAKSKERRADKVVLIEGKKETELAVSSNVKFLKILFCPEIISEKDARNLVGKQFDTAEVYEVSEEVFSKISYRETTGGLYIIGEIADKKLSDLPVNDNSLFIILEAVEKPGNLGAICRIGDAAKVDGIIICDPHTDVYNPNSVRSSLGCVFSNNVVSTDFESCIKWLRENNITSYAAELRASEFYHKYDYRGRTALVFGTEATGLTEKWIQNADHRIKIPMLGYIDSLNVSTSVSAMVFEALRQRNFYMK
;
A
#
# COMPACT_ATOMS: atom_id res chain seq x y z
N MET A 1 -12.53 47.35 -12.43
CA MET A 1 -13.74 46.50 -12.46
C MET A 1 -13.30 45.09 -12.02
N THR A 2 -13.46 44.82 -10.74
CA THR A 2 -13.04 43.58 -10.08
C THR A 2 -14.22 42.61 -10.15
N LYS A 3 -14.08 41.51 -10.93
CA LYS A 3 -15.07 40.42 -10.93
C LYS A 3 -14.82 39.53 -9.72
N ASN A 4 -15.74 39.61 -8.76
CA ASN A 4 -15.85 38.72 -7.61
C ASN A 4 -16.40 37.36 -8.09
N ASN A 5 -15.54 36.35 -8.23
CA ASN A 5 -15.96 34.97 -8.42
C ASN A 5 -16.29 34.33 -7.07
N ARG A 6 -17.57 34.40 -6.65
CA ARG A 6 -18.09 33.58 -5.55
C ARG A 6 -18.50 32.22 -6.10
N PRO A 7 -18.18 31.10 -5.44
CA PRO A 7 -18.65 29.79 -5.89
C PRO A 7 -20.16 29.66 -5.72
N MET A 8 -20.85 29.19 -6.76
CA MET A 8 -22.28 28.88 -6.71
C MET A 8 -22.51 27.67 -5.79
N ARG A 9 -23.19 27.88 -4.67
CA ARG A 9 -23.70 26.83 -3.80
C ARG A 9 -25.02 26.31 -4.36
N ARG A 10 -25.07 25.08 -4.85
CA ARG A 10 -26.33 24.37 -5.10
C ARG A 10 -26.86 23.80 -3.78
N LEU A 11 -27.88 24.44 -3.23
CA LEU A 11 -28.63 23.92 -2.08
C LEU A 11 -29.58 22.80 -2.57
N ARG A 12 -29.35 21.58 -2.11
CA ARG A 12 -30.37 20.50 -2.17
C ARG A 12 -31.23 20.56 -0.91
N VAL A 13 -32.54 20.68 -1.11
CA VAL A 13 -33.54 20.70 -0.06
C VAL A 13 -33.66 19.32 0.58
N ALA A 14 -33.58 19.28 1.91
CA ALA A 14 -33.78 18.07 2.71
C ALA A 14 -35.26 17.65 2.65
N GLN A 15 -35.56 16.41 2.26
CA GLN A 15 -36.86 15.78 2.53
C GLN A 15 -36.83 15.14 3.92
N THR A 16 -37.63 15.69 4.82
CA THR A 16 -37.80 15.20 6.19
C THR A 16 -38.73 13.99 6.19
N PHE A 17 -38.22 12.82 6.54
CA PHE A 17 -39.06 11.69 6.93
C PHE A 17 -39.27 11.72 8.45
N LEU A 18 -40.46 12.15 8.87
CA LEU A 18 -40.93 12.08 10.24
C LEU A 18 -41.47 10.68 10.49
N ASN A 19 -40.76 9.87 11.29
CA ASN A 19 -41.25 8.92 12.30
C ASN A 19 -40.20 7.86 12.64
N SER A 20 -39.25 8.20 13.53
CA SER A 20 -38.56 7.24 14.43
C SER A 20 -37.62 8.00 15.37
N PRO A 21 -37.49 7.63 16.67
CA PRO A 21 -36.73 8.40 17.64
C PRO A 21 -35.27 7.96 17.71
N LYS A 22 -34.55 8.14 16.61
CA LYS A 22 -33.07 8.27 16.59
C LYS A 22 -32.73 9.16 15.41
N LEU A 23 -32.60 10.47 15.69
CA LEU A 23 -31.96 11.38 14.72
C LEU A 23 -30.52 10.94 14.51
N PHE A 24 -30.27 10.16 13.45
CA PHE A 24 -28.97 10.15 12.84
C PHE A 24 -28.84 11.49 12.10
N THR A 25 -28.10 12.43 12.64
CA THR A 25 -27.64 13.59 11.91
C THR A 25 -26.71 13.10 10.81
N VAL A 26 -27.24 12.79 9.65
CA VAL A 26 -26.45 12.64 8.42
C VAL A 26 -25.94 14.04 8.12
N ASN A 27 -24.68 14.30 8.41
CA ASN A 27 -24.00 15.51 7.96
C ASN A 27 -23.93 15.40 6.41
N PHE A 28 -24.89 15.99 5.72
CA PHE A 28 -24.77 16.25 4.30
C PHE A 28 -23.69 17.30 4.10
N PHE A 29 -22.46 16.90 3.89
CA PHE A 29 -21.45 17.81 3.38
C PHE A 29 -21.93 18.28 2.00
N ALA A 30 -22.17 19.58 1.86
CA ALA A 30 -22.48 20.17 0.56
C ALA A 30 -21.30 19.91 -0.37
N MET A 31 -21.54 19.21 -1.49
CA MET A 31 -20.51 18.91 -2.48
C MET A 31 -19.95 20.20 -3.04
N THR A 32 -18.63 20.38 -2.95
CA THR A 32 -17.94 21.60 -3.39
C THR A 32 -17.24 21.33 -4.71
N THR A 33 -17.42 22.22 -5.70
CA THR A 33 -16.72 22.12 -6.98
C THR A 33 -15.42 22.94 -6.94
N ILE A 34 -14.32 22.32 -7.38
CA ILE A 34 -12.99 22.94 -7.49
C ILE A 34 -12.62 23.04 -8.97
N THR A 35 -12.49 24.28 -9.46
CA THR A 35 -12.13 24.59 -10.86
C THR A 35 -10.78 25.27 -11.00
N SER A 36 -10.09 25.54 -9.88
CA SER A 36 -8.82 26.27 -9.89
C SER A 36 -7.68 25.39 -9.36
N ILE A 37 -6.63 25.25 -10.16
CA ILE A 37 -5.36 24.59 -9.76
C ILE A 37 -4.65 25.31 -8.60
N LYS A 38 -5.02 26.57 -8.31
CA LYS A 38 -4.48 27.36 -7.17
C LYS A 38 -5.22 27.07 -5.86
N ASN A 39 -6.26 26.23 -5.86
CA ASN A 39 -7.00 25.87 -4.66
C ASN A 39 -6.06 25.28 -3.59
N PRO A 40 -6.25 25.64 -2.31
CA PRO A 40 -5.40 25.13 -1.21
C PRO A 40 -5.33 23.58 -1.15
N LEU A 41 -6.43 22.88 -1.37
CA LEU A 41 -6.46 21.41 -1.37
C LEU A 41 -5.61 20.83 -2.51
N ILE A 42 -5.64 21.43 -3.69
CA ILE A 42 -4.84 20.98 -4.82
C ILE A 42 -3.34 21.19 -4.56
N LYS A 43 -2.96 22.30 -3.92
CA LYS A 43 -1.58 22.52 -3.47
C LYS A 43 -1.16 21.52 -2.40
N GLN A 44 -2.04 21.17 -1.48
CA GLN A 44 -1.79 20.17 -0.45
C GLN A 44 -1.58 18.78 -1.08
N ILE A 45 -2.41 18.39 -2.04
CA ILE A 45 -2.23 17.13 -2.80
C ILE A 45 -0.87 17.11 -3.48
N ALA A 46 -0.46 18.19 -4.14
CA ALA A 46 0.86 18.28 -4.76
C ALA A 46 2.01 18.14 -3.74
N ALA A 47 1.85 18.71 -2.53
CA ALA A 47 2.81 18.53 -1.45
C ALA A 47 2.87 17.06 -0.98
N TYR A 48 1.73 16.40 -0.84
CA TYR A 48 1.66 14.98 -0.50
C TYR A 48 2.26 14.08 -1.58
N GLN A 49 2.09 14.42 -2.85
CA GLN A 49 2.73 13.69 -3.96
C GLN A 49 4.26 13.78 -3.88
N ALA A 50 4.79 14.97 -3.59
CA ALA A 50 6.22 15.24 -3.62
C ALA A 50 6.98 14.80 -2.35
N LYS A 51 6.32 14.88 -1.17
CA LYS A 51 7.01 14.82 0.13
C LYS A 51 6.43 13.74 1.05
N SER A 52 7.23 12.71 1.34
CA SER A 52 6.84 11.67 2.32
C SER A 52 6.65 12.21 3.73
N LYS A 53 7.40 13.27 4.10
CA LYS A 53 7.28 13.92 5.41
C LYS A 53 5.88 14.49 5.65
N GLU A 54 5.29 15.14 4.64
CA GLU A 54 3.95 15.71 4.73
C GLU A 54 2.90 14.59 4.89
N ARG A 55 2.99 13.52 4.08
CA ARG A 55 2.07 12.38 4.20
C ARG A 55 2.14 11.70 5.57
N ARG A 56 3.35 11.52 6.11
CA ARG A 56 3.54 10.90 7.43
C ARG A 56 3.06 11.79 8.56
N ALA A 57 3.28 13.11 8.48
CA ALA A 57 2.80 14.06 9.49
C ALA A 57 1.27 14.06 9.61
N ASP A 58 0.58 14.03 8.46
CA ASP A 58 -0.88 14.04 8.39
C ASP A 58 -1.49 12.62 8.36
N LYS A 59 -0.66 11.56 8.38
CA LYS A 59 -1.06 10.15 8.32
C LYS A 59 -1.96 9.83 7.12
N VAL A 60 -1.57 10.30 5.94
CA VAL A 60 -2.38 10.16 4.72
C VAL A 60 -1.71 9.35 3.63
N VAL A 61 -2.52 8.67 2.84
CA VAL A 61 -2.13 7.99 1.60
C VAL A 61 -2.93 8.54 0.43
N LEU A 62 -2.29 8.62 -0.73
CA LEU A 62 -2.91 9.01 -1.99
C LEU A 62 -3.29 7.76 -2.78
N ILE A 63 -4.55 7.68 -3.19
CA ILE A 63 -5.11 6.54 -3.90
C ILE A 63 -5.67 7.06 -5.22
N GLU A 64 -5.13 6.55 -6.31
CA GLU A 64 -5.49 6.91 -7.67
C GLU A 64 -5.65 5.63 -8.49
N GLY A 65 -6.78 5.51 -9.19
CA GLY A 65 -7.06 4.35 -10.02
C GLY A 65 -8.17 3.46 -9.44
N LYS A 66 -8.86 2.76 -10.35
CA LYS A 66 -10.01 1.94 -9.99
C LYS A 66 -9.62 0.74 -9.11
N LYS A 67 -8.59 -0.02 -9.53
CA LYS A 67 -8.13 -1.21 -8.78
C LYS A 67 -7.60 -0.85 -7.40
N GLU A 68 -6.80 0.22 -7.31
CA GLU A 68 -6.26 0.75 -6.07
C GLU A 68 -7.38 1.15 -5.12
N THR A 69 -8.44 1.78 -5.64
CA THR A 69 -9.63 2.16 -4.86
C THR A 69 -10.40 0.92 -4.39
N GLU A 70 -10.65 -0.06 -5.26
CA GLU A 70 -11.34 -1.31 -4.93
C GLU A 70 -10.63 -2.06 -3.79
N LEU A 71 -9.30 -2.17 -3.86
CA LEU A 71 -8.50 -2.81 -2.82
C LEU A 71 -8.46 -1.98 -1.52
N ALA A 72 -8.39 -0.66 -1.61
CA ALA A 72 -8.46 0.18 -0.43
C ALA A 72 -9.81 0.07 0.29
N VAL A 73 -10.92 0.02 -0.47
CA VAL A 73 -12.28 -0.21 0.09
C VAL A 73 -12.38 -1.58 0.76
N SER A 74 -11.95 -2.65 0.07
CA SER A 74 -12.02 -4.02 0.62
C SER A 74 -11.12 -4.22 1.83
N SER A 75 -10.04 -3.43 1.94
CA SER A 75 -9.11 -3.42 3.07
C SER A 75 -9.52 -2.45 4.19
N ASN A 76 -10.71 -1.85 4.10
CA ASN A 76 -11.25 -0.90 5.08
C ASN A 76 -10.37 0.33 5.33
N VAL A 77 -9.64 0.80 4.30
CA VAL A 77 -8.94 2.08 4.38
C VAL A 77 -9.97 3.19 4.52
N LYS A 78 -9.87 4.01 5.56
CA LYS A 78 -10.78 5.13 5.79
C LYS A 78 -10.47 6.25 4.81
N PHE A 79 -11.48 6.70 4.07
CA PHE A 79 -11.34 7.82 3.14
C PHE A 79 -11.65 9.14 3.85
N LEU A 80 -10.71 10.06 3.76
CA LEU A 80 -10.84 11.41 4.32
C LEU A 80 -11.44 12.37 3.29
N LYS A 81 -10.93 12.31 2.06
CA LYS A 81 -11.38 13.15 0.96
C LYS A 81 -11.48 12.34 -0.32
N ILE A 82 -12.54 12.61 -1.08
CA ILE A 82 -12.80 12.00 -2.39
C ILE A 82 -12.93 13.14 -3.40
N LEU A 83 -12.11 13.13 -4.44
CA LEU A 83 -12.19 14.04 -5.56
C LEU A 83 -12.57 13.23 -6.79
N PHE A 84 -13.60 13.66 -7.52
CA PHE A 84 -13.97 13.02 -8.78
C PHE A 84 -14.21 14.05 -9.89
N CYS A 85 -13.91 13.66 -11.11
CA CYS A 85 -14.06 14.48 -12.31
C CYS A 85 -15.31 14.03 -13.06
N PRO A 86 -16.41 14.79 -13.05
CA PRO A 86 -17.69 14.39 -13.68
C PRO A 86 -17.58 14.12 -15.18
N GLU A 87 -16.60 14.74 -15.84
CA GLU A 87 -16.31 14.53 -17.27
C GLU A 87 -15.73 13.15 -17.56
N ILE A 88 -15.17 12.46 -16.54
CA ILE A 88 -14.52 11.14 -16.68
C ILE A 88 -15.33 10.05 -15.99
N ILE A 89 -15.87 10.31 -14.79
CA ILE A 89 -16.66 9.35 -14.00
C ILE A 89 -17.91 10.02 -13.45
N SER A 90 -19.07 9.39 -13.61
CA SER A 90 -20.30 9.92 -13.02
C SER A 90 -20.26 9.85 -11.48
N GLU A 91 -20.99 10.78 -10.80
CA GLU A 91 -21.15 10.69 -9.32
C GLU A 91 -21.68 9.32 -8.91
N LYS A 92 -22.61 8.75 -9.68
CA LYS A 92 -23.20 7.43 -9.42
C LYS A 92 -22.13 6.33 -9.43
N ASP A 93 -21.25 6.36 -10.44
CA ASP A 93 -20.21 5.32 -10.55
C ASP A 93 -19.10 5.52 -9.51
N ALA A 94 -18.71 6.77 -9.21
CA ALA A 94 -17.81 7.09 -8.12
C ALA A 94 -18.37 6.60 -6.78
N ARG A 95 -19.65 6.85 -6.50
CA ARG A 95 -20.37 6.38 -5.31
C ARG A 95 -20.41 4.84 -5.24
N ASN A 96 -20.70 4.18 -6.36
CA ASN A 96 -20.70 2.71 -6.42
C ASN A 96 -19.33 2.12 -6.10
N LEU A 97 -18.25 2.75 -6.58
CA LEU A 97 -16.88 2.28 -6.40
C LEU A 97 -16.40 2.41 -4.95
N VAL A 98 -16.71 3.53 -4.30
CA VAL A 98 -16.22 3.80 -2.92
C VAL A 98 -17.23 3.37 -1.84
N GLY A 99 -18.45 3.04 -2.22
CA GLY A 99 -19.51 2.57 -1.32
C GLY A 99 -19.89 3.60 -0.26
N LYS A 100 -20.14 3.14 0.95
CA LYS A 100 -20.59 3.97 2.10
C LYS A 100 -19.63 5.10 2.45
N GLN A 101 -18.38 5.02 2.06
CA GLN A 101 -17.39 6.06 2.34
C GLN A 101 -17.66 7.36 1.59
N PHE A 102 -18.45 7.31 0.50
CA PHE A 102 -18.89 8.52 -0.19
C PHE A 102 -19.77 9.44 0.67
N ASP A 103 -20.47 8.87 1.64
CA ASP A 103 -21.35 9.62 2.55
C ASP A 103 -20.65 10.11 3.82
N THR A 104 -19.45 9.59 4.12
CA THR A 104 -18.68 9.90 5.32
C THR A 104 -17.44 10.73 5.08
N ALA A 105 -16.88 10.68 3.88
CA ALA A 105 -15.73 11.49 3.47
C ALA A 105 -16.17 12.88 2.98
N GLU A 106 -15.23 13.82 2.95
CA GLU A 106 -15.42 15.09 2.24
C GLU A 106 -15.35 14.85 0.73
N VAL A 107 -16.42 15.16 -0.01
CA VAL A 107 -16.51 14.91 -1.45
C VAL A 107 -16.42 16.21 -2.25
N TYR A 108 -15.59 16.18 -3.30
CA TYR A 108 -15.34 17.32 -4.18
C TYR A 108 -15.54 16.92 -5.64
N GLU A 109 -16.28 17.73 -6.39
CA GLU A 109 -16.20 17.72 -7.85
C GLU A 109 -14.97 18.51 -8.28
N VAL A 110 -14.22 18.02 -9.25
CA VAL A 110 -13.08 18.74 -9.82
C VAL A 110 -13.20 18.84 -11.33
N SER A 111 -12.80 19.97 -11.92
CA SER A 111 -12.73 20.09 -13.37
C SER A 111 -11.64 19.20 -13.96
N GLU A 112 -11.75 18.88 -15.26
CA GLU A 112 -10.75 18.08 -15.98
C GLU A 112 -9.35 18.70 -15.88
N GLU A 113 -9.21 20.03 -15.95
CA GLU A 113 -7.94 20.75 -15.78
C GLU A 113 -7.32 20.47 -14.39
N VAL A 114 -8.15 20.54 -13.36
CA VAL A 114 -7.71 20.27 -11.98
C VAL A 114 -7.36 18.80 -11.81
N PHE A 115 -8.19 17.90 -12.33
CA PHE A 115 -7.96 16.46 -12.25
C PHE A 115 -6.66 16.06 -12.95
N SER A 116 -6.42 16.55 -14.17
CA SER A 116 -5.18 16.31 -14.92
C SER A 116 -3.94 16.82 -14.18
N LYS A 117 -4.08 17.89 -13.37
CA LYS A 117 -2.97 18.41 -12.56
C LYS A 117 -2.57 17.53 -11.39
N ILE A 118 -3.54 16.84 -10.78
CA ILE A 118 -3.29 15.97 -9.62
C ILE A 118 -3.11 14.52 -10.01
N SER A 119 -3.65 14.08 -11.14
CA SER A 119 -3.48 12.71 -11.62
C SER A 119 -2.09 12.48 -12.18
N TYR A 120 -1.59 11.27 -12.02
CA TYR A 120 -0.29 10.86 -12.54
C TYR A 120 -0.39 10.33 -13.98
N ARG A 121 -1.53 9.81 -14.38
CA ARG A 121 -1.79 9.27 -15.71
C ARG A 121 -3.05 9.88 -16.27
N GLU A 122 -3.11 10.02 -17.59
CA GLU A 122 -4.31 10.50 -18.31
C GLU A 122 -5.52 9.56 -18.16
N THR A 123 -5.31 8.28 -17.82
CA THR A 123 -6.36 7.24 -17.77
C THR A 123 -6.59 6.70 -16.36
N THR A 124 -6.80 7.54 -15.35
CA THR A 124 -6.92 7.13 -13.95
C THR A 124 -8.35 6.82 -13.50
N GLY A 125 -9.32 6.90 -14.40
CA GLY A 125 -10.72 6.60 -14.09
C GLY A 125 -11.47 7.72 -13.36
N GLY A 126 -10.91 8.93 -13.31
CA GLY A 126 -11.62 10.13 -12.83
C GLY A 126 -11.81 10.23 -11.32
N LEU A 127 -11.13 9.39 -10.53
CA LEU A 127 -11.25 9.36 -9.08
C LEU A 127 -9.89 9.51 -8.41
N TYR A 128 -9.81 10.38 -7.41
CA TYR A 128 -8.63 10.62 -6.59
C TYR A 128 -9.02 10.69 -5.11
N ILE A 129 -8.34 9.93 -4.26
CA ILE A 129 -8.73 9.78 -2.85
C ILE A 129 -7.53 10.10 -1.94
N ILE A 130 -7.81 10.81 -0.85
CA ILE A 130 -6.92 10.93 0.30
C ILE A 130 -7.48 10.00 1.38
N GLY A 131 -6.77 8.91 1.66
CA GLY A 131 -7.10 7.95 2.71
C GLY A 131 -6.26 8.14 3.95
N GLU A 132 -6.71 7.60 5.07
CA GLU A 132 -5.97 7.57 6.34
C GLU A 132 -5.05 6.34 6.40
N ILE A 133 -3.80 6.52 6.84
CA ILE A 133 -2.85 5.42 7.06
C ILE A 133 -3.06 4.89 8.48
N ALA A 134 -3.26 3.57 8.61
CA ALA A 134 -3.17 2.88 9.88
C ALA A 134 -1.73 2.39 10.11
N ASP A 135 -1.10 2.83 11.20
CA ASP A 135 0.22 2.34 11.61
C ASP A 135 0.08 0.91 12.16
N LYS A 136 0.54 -0.08 11.40
CA LYS A 136 0.62 -1.50 11.84
C LYS A 136 1.95 -1.76 12.53
N LYS A 137 1.92 -2.63 13.55
CA LYS A 137 3.09 -3.07 14.32
C LYS A 137 3.33 -4.57 14.11
N LEU A 138 4.51 -5.06 14.46
CA LEU A 138 4.83 -6.50 14.41
C LEU A 138 3.83 -7.34 15.21
N SER A 139 3.33 -6.82 16.34
CA SER A 139 2.31 -7.48 17.18
C SER A 139 0.96 -7.68 16.47
N ASP A 140 0.70 -6.94 15.40
CA ASP A 140 -0.57 -7.01 14.67
C ASP A 140 -0.52 -8.06 13.55
N LEU A 141 0.66 -8.64 13.30
CA LEU A 141 0.84 -9.68 12.30
C LEU A 141 0.27 -11.03 12.79
N PRO A 142 -0.53 -11.71 11.99
CA PRO A 142 -1.02 -13.04 12.35
C PRO A 142 0.12 -14.05 12.34
N VAL A 143 0.28 -14.82 13.41
CA VAL A 143 1.26 -15.89 13.50
C VAL A 143 0.53 -17.21 13.77
N ASN A 144 0.68 -18.15 12.85
CA ASN A 144 0.16 -19.51 12.94
C ASN A 144 1.27 -20.51 12.54
N ASP A 145 1.01 -21.81 12.64
CA ASP A 145 2.03 -22.83 12.40
C ASP A 145 2.60 -22.88 10.98
N ASN A 146 1.89 -22.30 10.03
CA ASN A 146 2.30 -22.25 8.62
C ASN A 146 2.50 -20.81 8.11
N SER A 147 2.77 -19.86 9.00
CA SER A 147 2.96 -18.46 8.58
C SER A 147 4.17 -18.29 7.65
N LEU A 148 3.98 -17.44 6.64
CA LEU A 148 5.01 -17.06 5.69
C LEU A 148 5.15 -15.54 5.66
N PHE A 149 6.35 -15.04 5.95
CA PHE A 149 6.67 -13.63 5.95
C PHE A 149 7.73 -13.30 4.89
N ILE A 150 7.61 -12.12 4.31
CA ILE A 150 8.64 -11.50 3.48
C ILE A 150 9.28 -10.40 4.31
N ILE A 151 10.59 -10.41 4.45
CA ILE A 151 11.35 -9.35 5.11
C ILE A 151 12.23 -8.65 4.09
N LEU A 152 12.17 -7.33 4.04
CA LEU A 152 12.93 -6.48 3.14
C LEU A 152 13.80 -5.54 3.96
N GLU A 153 15.12 -5.68 3.85
CA GLU A 153 16.05 -4.75 4.48
C GLU A 153 16.30 -3.56 3.55
N ALA A 154 16.10 -2.35 4.08
CA ALA A 154 16.48 -1.08 3.45
C ALA A 154 16.00 -0.91 1.99
N VAL A 155 14.80 -1.43 1.65
CA VAL A 155 14.28 -1.31 0.28
C VAL A 155 14.15 0.17 -0.12
N GLU A 156 14.72 0.51 -1.29
CA GLU A 156 14.83 1.91 -1.74
C GLU A 156 13.81 2.25 -2.84
N LYS A 157 13.57 1.31 -3.77
CA LYS A 157 12.74 1.57 -4.97
C LYS A 157 11.27 1.28 -4.72
N PRO A 158 10.39 2.30 -4.78
CA PRO A 158 8.95 2.11 -4.60
C PRO A 158 8.33 1.08 -5.57
N GLY A 159 8.88 0.97 -6.81
CA GLY A 159 8.43 0.00 -7.81
C GLY A 159 8.65 -1.45 -7.38
N ASN A 160 9.80 -1.74 -6.76
CA ASN A 160 10.10 -3.08 -6.24
C ASN A 160 9.19 -3.42 -5.05
N LEU A 161 9.01 -2.48 -4.12
CA LEU A 161 8.08 -2.66 -3.00
C LEU A 161 6.67 -2.97 -3.51
N GLY A 162 6.18 -2.22 -4.50
CA GLY A 162 4.88 -2.49 -5.09
C GLY A 162 4.78 -3.85 -5.77
N ALA A 163 5.81 -4.27 -6.52
CA ALA A 163 5.86 -5.61 -7.11
C ALA A 163 5.85 -6.71 -6.03
N ILE A 164 6.58 -6.51 -4.93
CA ILE A 164 6.62 -7.45 -3.80
C ILE A 164 5.27 -7.50 -3.09
N CYS A 165 4.57 -6.38 -2.91
CA CYS A 165 3.20 -6.39 -2.38
C CYS A 165 2.24 -7.21 -3.27
N ARG A 166 2.40 -7.17 -4.60
CA ARG A 166 1.60 -8.02 -5.50
C ARG A 166 1.94 -9.49 -5.36
N ILE A 167 3.21 -9.83 -5.16
CA ILE A 167 3.65 -11.21 -4.90
C ILE A 167 3.06 -11.68 -3.57
N GLY A 168 3.13 -10.85 -2.53
CA GLY A 168 2.57 -11.14 -1.22
C GLY A 168 1.06 -11.39 -1.25
N ASP A 169 0.33 -10.58 -2.00
CA ASP A 169 -1.12 -10.75 -2.22
C ASP A 169 -1.42 -12.05 -2.97
N ALA A 170 -0.74 -12.30 -4.09
CA ALA A 170 -0.91 -13.51 -4.88
C ALA A 170 -0.57 -14.79 -4.10
N ALA A 171 0.40 -14.73 -3.21
CA ALA A 171 0.85 -15.84 -2.36
C ALA A 171 0.11 -15.92 -1.03
N LYS A 172 -0.74 -14.94 -0.69
CA LYS A 172 -1.41 -14.81 0.62
C LYS A 172 -0.43 -14.93 1.78
N VAL A 173 0.71 -14.23 1.70
CA VAL A 173 1.66 -14.18 2.81
C VAL A 173 1.02 -13.51 4.04
N ASP A 174 1.45 -13.91 5.23
CA ASP A 174 0.89 -13.40 6.49
C ASP A 174 1.35 -11.96 6.79
N GLY A 175 2.53 -11.57 6.26
CA GLY A 175 3.01 -10.20 6.37
C GLY A 175 4.23 -9.90 5.51
N ILE A 176 4.41 -8.60 5.26
CA ILE A 176 5.60 -8.01 4.62
C ILE A 176 6.21 -7.05 5.62
N ILE A 177 7.42 -7.33 6.08
CA ILE A 177 8.14 -6.56 7.09
C ILE A 177 9.25 -5.79 6.39
N ILE A 178 9.30 -4.48 6.58
CA ILE A 178 10.32 -3.61 6.02
C ILE A 178 11.21 -3.14 7.16
N CYS A 179 12.42 -3.67 7.21
CA CYS A 179 13.42 -3.30 8.20
C CYS A 179 14.23 -2.11 7.72
N ASP A 180 14.43 -1.15 8.61
CA ASP A 180 15.22 0.06 8.34
C ASP A 180 14.86 0.74 7.01
N PRO A 181 13.57 1.13 6.81
CA PRO A 181 13.04 1.56 5.53
C PRO A 181 13.69 2.84 5.00
N HIS A 182 14.23 2.78 3.78
CA HIS A 182 14.72 3.96 3.06
C HIS A 182 13.64 4.59 2.16
N THR A 183 12.52 3.90 1.93
CA THR A 183 11.38 4.43 1.18
C THR A 183 10.12 4.45 2.03
N ASP A 184 9.21 5.32 1.65
CA ASP A 184 7.89 5.38 2.25
C ASP A 184 7.00 4.28 1.64
N VAL A 185 6.45 3.41 2.48
CA VAL A 185 5.54 2.32 2.07
C VAL A 185 4.38 2.86 1.24
N TYR A 186 3.81 3.98 1.67
CA TYR A 186 2.68 4.64 1.02
C TYR A 186 3.10 5.73 0.02
N ASN A 187 4.32 5.61 -0.53
CA ASN A 187 4.71 6.42 -1.67
C ASN A 187 3.71 6.21 -2.82
N PRO A 188 3.23 7.26 -3.50
CA PRO A 188 2.28 7.10 -4.62
C PRO A 188 2.72 6.10 -5.69
N ASN A 189 4.05 5.98 -5.91
CA ASN A 189 4.58 4.96 -6.82
C ASN A 189 4.47 3.54 -6.26
N SER A 190 4.58 3.33 -4.93
CA SER A 190 4.37 2.02 -4.30
C SER A 190 2.90 1.60 -4.39
N VAL A 191 1.98 2.51 -4.06
CA VAL A 191 0.54 2.26 -4.15
C VAL A 191 0.16 1.84 -5.57
N ARG A 192 0.61 2.60 -6.57
CA ARG A 192 0.30 2.35 -7.98
C ARG A 192 0.97 1.09 -8.53
N SER A 193 2.27 0.88 -8.28
CA SER A 193 2.99 -0.31 -8.77
C SER A 193 2.49 -1.59 -8.11
N SER A 194 1.93 -1.50 -6.91
CA SER A 194 1.25 -2.60 -6.25
C SER A 194 -0.17 -2.85 -6.75
N LEU A 195 -0.74 -1.97 -7.59
CA LEU A 195 -2.17 -1.98 -7.95
C LEU A 195 -3.09 -1.96 -6.72
N GLY A 196 -2.65 -1.32 -5.63
CA GLY A 196 -3.37 -1.29 -4.36
C GLY A 196 -3.09 -2.48 -3.42
N CYS A 197 -2.30 -3.50 -3.83
CA CYS A 197 -1.98 -4.65 -2.97
C CYS A 197 -1.21 -4.25 -1.68
N VAL A 198 -0.67 -3.04 -1.59
CA VAL A 198 -0.13 -2.49 -0.34
C VAL A 198 -1.20 -2.40 0.76
N PHE A 199 -2.48 -2.28 0.40
CA PHE A 199 -3.60 -2.22 1.33
C PHE A 199 -4.10 -3.61 1.76
N SER A 200 -4.09 -4.59 0.85
CA SER A 200 -4.54 -5.97 1.14
C SER A 200 -3.52 -6.78 1.95
N ASN A 201 -2.24 -6.40 1.92
CA ASN A 201 -1.20 -7.03 2.71
C ASN A 201 -1.08 -6.42 4.12
N ASN A 202 -0.56 -7.21 5.05
CA ASN A 202 -0.08 -6.72 6.34
C ASN A 202 1.35 -6.19 6.18
N VAL A 203 1.49 -4.91 5.81
CA VAL A 203 2.81 -4.28 5.66
C VAL A 203 3.17 -3.56 6.94
N VAL A 204 4.32 -3.87 7.52
CA VAL A 204 4.84 -3.30 8.76
C VAL A 204 6.24 -2.76 8.53
N SER A 205 6.53 -1.56 9.05
CA SER A 205 7.87 -0.99 9.08
C SER A 205 8.44 -1.08 10.50
N THR A 206 9.70 -1.51 10.62
CA THR A 206 10.38 -1.67 11.91
C THR A 206 11.90 -1.51 11.75
N ASP A 207 12.64 -1.59 12.85
CA ASP A 207 14.10 -1.71 12.85
C ASP A 207 14.53 -3.18 12.90
N PHE A 208 15.82 -3.43 12.60
CA PHE A 208 16.39 -4.77 12.60
C PHE A 208 16.27 -5.47 13.97
N GLU A 209 16.60 -4.78 15.06
CA GLU A 209 16.63 -5.33 16.41
C GLU A 209 15.24 -5.80 16.85
N SER A 210 14.22 -4.98 16.59
CA SER A 210 12.82 -5.31 16.86
C SER A 210 12.34 -6.48 16.01
N CYS A 211 12.73 -6.54 14.74
CA CYS A 211 12.37 -7.61 13.82
C CYS A 211 12.96 -8.95 14.26
N ILE A 212 14.28 -9.02 14.51
CA ILE A 212 14.96 -10.27 14.88
C ILE A 212 14.47 -10.79 16.23
N LYS A 213 14.20 -9.89 17.18
CA LYS A 213 13.58 -10.24 18.46
C LYS A 213 12.21 -10.88 18.26
N TRP A 214 11.36 -10.26 17.45
CA TRP A 214 10.02 -10.76 17.17
C TRP A 214 10.04 -12.12 16.46
N LEU A 215 10.97 -12.36 15.53
CA LEU A 215 11.13 -13.66 14.87
C LEU A 215 11.46 -14.76 15.90
N ARG A 216 12.40 -14.50 16.81
CA ARG A 216 12.81 -15.45 17.86
C ARG A 216 11.68 -15.74 18.85
N GLU A 217 10.96 -14.71 19.32
CA GLU A 217 9.84 -14.85 20.24
C GLU A 217 8.69 -15.68 19.67
N ASN A 218 8.52 -15.65 18.33
CA ASN A 218 7.47 -16.39 17.64
C ASN A 218 7.94 -17.71 17.01
N ASN A 219 9.19 -18.12 17.24
CA ASN A 219 9.80 -19.31 16.66
C ASN A 219 9.65 -19.36 15.13
N ILE A 220 9.96 -18.24 14.45
CA ILE A 220 9.92 -18.11 13.01
C ILE A 220 11.32 -18.31 12.45
N THR A 221 11.51 -19.34 11.63
CA THR A 221 12.81 -19.62 10.99
C THR A 221 13.07 -18.62 9.86
N SER A 222 14.22 -17.96 9.91
CA SER A 222 14.64 -16.93 8.97
C SER A 222 15.63 -17.46 7.94
N TYR A 223 15.38 -17.15 6.65
CA TYR A 223 16.20 -17.55 5.52
C TYR A 223 16.69 -16.30 4.76
N ALA A 224 17.95 -15.97 4.94
CA ALA A 224 18.59 -14.80 4.32
C ALA A 224 19.05 -15.11 2.89
N ALA A 225 18.49 -14.43 1.91
CA ALA A 225 18.90 -14.54 0.50
C ALA A 225 20.21 -13.76 0.29
N GLU A 226 21.32 -14.51 0.13
CA GLU A 226 22.65 -13.96 -0.03
C GLU A 226 23.44 -14.66 -1.13
N LEU A 227 24.08 -13.90 -2.02
CA LEU A 227 24.81 -14.44 -3.17
C LEU A 227 25.98 -15.36 -2.79
N ARG A 228 26.67 -15.06 -1.68
CA ARG A 228 27.83 -15.82 -1.18
C ARG A 228 27.44 -17.03 -0.33
N ALA A 229 26.16 -17.29 -0.11
CA ALA A 229 25.70 -18.47 0.62
C ALA A 229 26.19 -19.76 -0.08
N SER A 230 26.48 -20.79 0.74
CA SER A 230 26.94 -22.08 0.22
C SER A 230 25.80 -22.92 -0.36
N GLU A 231 24.61 -22.81 0.23
CA GLU A 231 23.48 -23.69 -0.07
C GLU A 231 22.43 -23.03 -0.97
N PHE A 232 21.86 -23.85 -1.84
CA PHE A 232 20.78 -23.42 -2.72
C PHE A 232 19.44 -23.42 -1.99
N TYR A 233 18.59 -22.42 -2.28
CA TYR A 233 17.30 -22.20 -1.65
C TYR A 233 16.37 -23.41 -1.68
N HIS A 234 16.35 -24.20 -2.76
CA HIS A 234 15.47 -25.36 -2.94
C HIS A 234 15.83 -26.59 -2.07
N LYS A 235 16.97 -26.56 -1.36
CA LYS A 235 17.39 -27.64 -0.46
C LYS A 235 16.79 -27.55 0.95
N TYR A 236 16.12 -26.45 1.26
CA TYR A 236 15.56 -26.23 2.58
C TYR A 236 14.07 -26.54 2.65
N ASP A 237 13.60 -26.85 3.84
CA ASP A 237 12.19 -27.06 4.14
C ASP A 237 11.55 -25.75 4.61
N TYR A 238 10.62 -25.23 3.84
CA TYR A 238 9.88 -24.00 4.13
C TYR A 238 8.50 -24.27 4.73
N ARG A 239 8.16 -25.51 5.07
CA ARG A 239 6.95 -25.83 5.84
C ARG A 239 7.13 -25.32 7.28
N GLY A 240 6.07 -24.83 7.89
CA GLY A 240 6.15 -24.20 9.20
C GLY A 240 6.33 -22.68 9.13
N ARG A 241 6.61 -22.06 10.27
CA ARG A 241 6.78 -20.61 10.39
C ARG A 241 8.06 -20.15 9.71
N THR A 242 7.94 -19.41 8.64
CA THR A 242 9.06 -19.07 7.74
C THR A 242 9.10 -17.58 7.46
N ALA A 243 10.30 -16.99 7.54
CA ALA A 243 10.58 -15.64 7.06
C ALA A 243 11.66 -15.67 5.98
N LEU A 244 11.36 -15.15 4.79
CA LEU A 244 12.30 -15.00 3.68
C LEU A 244 12.84 -13.59 3.67
N VAL A 245 14.16 -13.43 3.84
CA VAL A 245 14.81 -12.13 4.05
C VAL A 245 15.60 -11.72 2.83
N PHE A 246 15.39 -10.50 2.35
CA PHE A 246 16.00 -9.96 1.14
C PHE A 246 16.58 -8.57 1.42
N GLY A 247 17.79 -8.33 0.92
CA GLY A 247 18.47 -7.04 1.01
C GLY A 247 18.23 -6.12 -0.18
N THR A 248 18.99 -5.02 -0.22
CA THR A 248 18.98 -4.07 -1.34
C THR A 248 19.56 -4.69 -2.61
N GLU A 249 19.20 -4.11 -3.76
CA GLU A 249 19.75 -4.53 -5.05
C GLU A 249 21.25 -4.21 -5.20
N ALA A 250 21.72 -3.15 -4.54
CA ALA A 250 23.09 -2.66 -4.69
C ALA A 250 24.09 -3.40 -3.80
N THR A 251 23.72 -3.66 -2.53
CA THR A 251 24.66 -4.16 -1.51
C THR A 251 24.22 -5.49 -0.90
N GLY A 252 23.02 -5.97 -1.24
CA GLY A 252 22.44 -7.17 -0.60
C GLY A 252 22.04 -6.90 0.84
N LEU A 253 22.11 -7.95 1.66
CA LEU A 253 21.86 -7.90 3.10
C LEU A 253 23.10 -7.38 3.85
N THR A 254 22.84 -6.63 4.94
CA THR A 254 23.91 -6.22 5.85
C THR A 254 24.47 -7.41 6.65
N GLU A 255 25.68 -7.24 7.18
CA GLU A 255 26.31 -8.25 8.06
C GLU A 255 25.43 -8.60 9.28
N LYS A 256 24.61 -7.67 9.77
CA LYS A 256 23.65 -7.94 10.86
C LYS A 256 22.71 -9.08 10.49
N TRP A 257 22.10 -9.03 9.29
CA TRP A 257 21.22 -10.10 8.83
C TRP A 257 21.96 -11.39 8.54
N ILE A 258 23.14 -11.31 7.90
CA ILE A 258 23.98 -12.47 7.56
C ILE A 258 24.38 -13.27 8.80
N GLN A 259 24.68 -12.58 9.91
CA GLN A 259 25.12 -13.22 11.17
C GLN A 259 23.97 -13.69 12.05
N ASN A 260 22.76 -13.14 11.90
CA ASN A 260 21.63 -13.40 12.80
C ASN A 260 20.49 -14.22 12.17
N ALA A 261 20.45 -14.40 10.86
CA ALA A 261 19.51 -15.30 10.22
C ALA A 261 19.86 -16.77 10.50
N ASP A 262 18.84 -17.62 10.64
CA ASP A 262 19.03 -19.05 10.93
C ASP A 262 19.70 -19.77 9.75
N HIS A 263 19.36 -19.37 8.52
CA HIS A 263 19.91 -19.97 7.30
C HIS A 263 20.29 -18.89 6.30
N ARG A 264 21.37 -19.17 5.54
CA ARG A 264 21.81 -18.37 4.40
C ARG A 264 21.64 -19.19 3.15
N ILE A 265 20.91 -18.66 2.16
CA ILE A 265 20.49 -19.38 0.97
C ILE A 265 20.69 -18.54 -0.27
N LYS A 266 20.88 -19.17 -1.42
CA LYS A 266 21.00 -18.48 -2.70
C LYS A 266 20.18 -19.13 -3.81
N ILE A 267 19.80 -18.30 -4.76
CA ILE A 267 19.23 -18.75 -6.03
C ILE A 267 20.39 -19.13 -6.96
N PRO A 268 20.40 -20.34 -7.59
CA PRO A 268 21.46 -20.71 -8.50
C PRO A 268 21.44 -19.83 -9.77
N MET A 269 22.55 -19.17 -10.03
CA MET A 269 22.76 -18.37 -11.25
C MET A 269 23.67 -19.15 -12.18
N LEU A 270 23.16 -19.57 -13.34
CA LEU A 270 23.87 -20.42 -14.28
C LEU A 270 24.43 -19.69 -15.49
N GLY A 271 24.10 -18.41 -15.60
CA GLY A 271 24.53 -17.54 -16.70
C GLY A 271 25.65 -16.58 -16.29
N TYR A 272 25.76 -15.48 -17.05
CA TYR A 272 26.78 -14.46 -16.83
C TYR A 272 26.44 -13.52 -15.66
N ILE A 273 25.15 -13.23 -15.45
CA ILE A 273 24.71 -12.36 -14.36
C ILE A 273 24.77 -13.09 -13.02
N ASP A 274 25.13 -12.38 -11.96
CA ASP A 274 25.31 -12.91 -10.59
C ASP A 274 24.05 -12.80 -9.72
N SER A 275 23.07 -11.99 -10.11
CA SER A 275 21.89 -11.69 -9.32
C SER A 275 20.65 -11.42 -10.16
N LEU A 276 19.47 -11.52 -9.51
CA LEU A 276 18.17 -11.14 -10.05
C LEU A 276 17.69 -9.86 -9.37
N ASN A 277 16.76 -9.16 -10.03
CA ASN A 277 16.00 -8.10 -9.36
C ASN A 277 15.34 -8.65 -8.08
N VAL A 278 15.31 -7.84 -7.02
CA VAL A 278 14.83 -8.27 -5.70
C VAL A 278 13.40 -8.83 -5.76
N SER A 279 12.48 -8.21 -6.49
CA SER A 279 11.11 -8.72 -6.59
C SER A 279 11.05 -10.07 -7.32
N THR A 280 11.93 -10.30 -8.29
CA THR A 280 12.05 -11.61 -8.97
C THR A 280 12.58 -12.67 -8.00
N SER A 281 13.59 -12.34 -7.20
CA SER A 281 14.12 -13.23 -6.15
C SER A 281 13.06 -13.58 -5.12
N VAL A 282 12.30 -12.59 -4.65
CA VAL A 282 11.15 -12.78 -3.75
C VAL A 282 10.13 -13.74 -4.38
N SER A 283 9.77 -13.52 -5.65
CA SER A 283 8.81 -14.39 -6.35
C SER A 283 9.29 -15.84 -6.39
N ALA A 284 10.53 -16.07 -6.82
CA ALA A 284 11.07 -17.43 -6.93
C ALA A 284 11.03 -18.18 -5.59
N MET A 285 11.42 -17.53 -4.49
CA MET A 285 11.50 -18.16 -3.17
C MET A 285 10.13 -18.32 -2.51
N VAL A 286 9.26 -17.32 -2.64
CA VAL A 286 7.89 -17.38 -2.10
C VAL A 286 7.09 -18.50 -2.76
N PHE A 287 7.16 -18.64 -4.09
CA PHE A 287 6.43 -19.68 -4.80
C PHE A 287 7.05 -21.08 -4.59
N GLU A 288 8.35 -21.19 -4.31
CA GLU A 288 8.93 -22.46 -3.86
C GLU A 288 8.39 -22.82 -2.45
N ALA A 289 8.33 -21.87 -1.54
CA ALA A 289 7.73 -22.12 -0.22
C ALA A 289 6.26 -22.57 -0.35
N LEU A 290 5.48 -21.95 -1.24
CA LEU A 290 4.10 -22.37 -1.51
C LEU A 290 4.04 -23.77 -2.15
N ARG A 291 4.92 -24.10 -3.09
CA ARG A 291 5.00 -25.43 -3.70
C ARG A 291 5.20 -26.51 -2.62
N GLN A 292 6.12 -26.30 -1.70
CA GLN A 292 6.37 -27.23 -0.60
C GLN A 292 5.17 -27.36 0.36
N ARG A 293 4.36 -26.33 0.47
CA ARG A 293 3.10 -26.26 1.24
C ARG A 293 1.88 -26.76 0.45
N ASN A 294 2.09 -27.40 -0.73
CA ASN A 294 1.05 -27.88 -1.64
C ASN A 294 0.05 -26.76 -2.05
N PHE A 295 0.52 -25.51 -2.18
CA PHE A 295 -0.29 -24.34 -2.51
C PHE A 295 -1.54 -24.22 -1.64
N TYR A 296 -1.42 -24.49 -0.34
CA TYR A 296 -2.54 -24.46 0.59
C TYR A 296 -3.17 -23.07 0.56
N MET A 297 -4.36 -22.96 -0.02
CA MET A 297 -5.17 -21.74 0.10
C MET A 297 -5.80 -21.73 1.49
N LYS A 298 -5.45 -20.71 2.26
CA LYS A 298 -5.97 -20.49 3.62
C LYS A 298 -7.44 -20.08 3.57
#